data_2b14b17998f622cf44646d921ce3747d
#
_entry.id   2b14b17998f622cf44646d921ce3747d
#
_cell.length_a   1.000
_cell.length_b   1.000
_cell.length_c   1.000
_cell.angle_alpha   90.00
_cell.angle_beta   90.00
_cell.angle_gamma   90.00
#
_symmetry.space_group_name_H-M   'P 1'
#
loop_
_entity.id
_entity.type
_entity.pdbx_description
1 polymer ?
#
loop_
_entity_poly.entity_id
_entity_poly.type
_entity_poly.pdbx_seq_one_letter_code
_entity_poly.pdbx_strand_id
1 'polypeptide(L)'
;MKIEQLIREKVSFLSAGQKKVAEYILQHLDSFSYSTLAKLSKEITVSETTIIRLAYSLGFESFSEMQRTVQNDILSIPTATADDTLDNGNFYQNIIAKELHSMENWASHLSQDDMDQIVTYLTNAKKRLIVGARSSYSAALWMGTLLNQLLGNTKVVHEFYDPHFEYLTEASEDTVVLLLSFARYTKWSLKYAQVAKNHGAKILAITDSISSPAWSLADHAVITEINLNEMGFNSFSCLYCLFDSIVAKIRKSKCKSISTRLHDLEELYSDFDLFYE
;
A
#
# COMPACT_ATOMS: atom_id res chain seq x y z
N MET A 1 -9.47 -1.47 -25.35
CA MET A 1 -10.10 -2.78 -25.18
C MET A 1 -9.41 -3.45 -24.00
N LYS A 2 -10.14 -3.89 -22.98
CA LYS A 2 -9.53 -4.45 -21.77
C LYS A 2 -8.88 -5.80 -22.05
N ILE A 3 -7.75 -6.07 -21.41
CA ILE A 3 -7.01 -7.34 -21.56
C ILE A 3 -7.89 -8.56 -21.26
N GLU A 4 -8.79 -8.46 -20.29
CA GLU A 4 -9.73 -9.50 -19.94
C GLU A 4 -10.66 -9.90 -21.10
N GLN A 5 -11.17 -8.91 -21.82
CA GLN A 5 -12.03 -9.14 -22.98
C GLN A 5 -11.26 -9.86 -24.10
N LEU A 6 -10.03 -9.38 -24.40
CA LEU A 6 -9.15 -10.02 -25.37
C LEU A 6 -8.84 -11.49 -25.04
N ILE A 7 -8.57 -11.76 -23.76
CA ILE A 7 -8.32 -13.12 -23.29
C ILE A 7 -9.58 -14.00 -23.48
N ARG A 8 -10.74 -13.51 -23.07
CA ARG A 8 -12.02 -14.25 -23.21
C ARG A 8 -12.35 -14.58 -24.66
N GLU A 9 -12.14 -13.64 -25.57
CA GLU A 9 -12.42 -13.83 -27.02
C GLU A 9 -11.49 -14.87 -27.64
N LYS A 10 -10.24 -14.95 -27.20
CA LYS A 10 -9.20 -15.79 -27.83
C LYS A 10 -8.86 -17.06 -27.05
N VAL A 11 -9.44 -17.30 -25.88
CA VAL A 11 -9.08 -18.41 -24.97
C VAL A 11 -9.20 -19.79 -25.63
N SER A 12 -10.15 -19.97 -26.56
CA SER A 12 -10.37 -21.24 -27.29
C SER A 12 -9.19 -21.61 -28.20
N PHE A 13 -8.44 -20.62 -28.66
CA PHE A 13 -7.30 -20.80 -29.59
C PHE A 13 -5.94 -20.88 -28.87
N LEU A 14 -5.93 -20.70 -27.54
CA LEU A 14 -4.69 -20.73 -26.76
C LEU A 14 -4.25 -22.16 -26.44
N SER A 15 -2.94 -22.40 -26.50
CA SER A 15 -2.33 -23.66 -26.03
C SER A 15 -2.47 -23.80 -24.51
N ALA A 16 -2.29 -25.01 -23.97
CA ALA A 16 -2.39 -25.26 -22.52
C ALA A 16 -1.47 -24.36 -21.68
N GLY A 17 -0.21 -24.12 -22.14
CA GLY A 17 0.70 -23.21 -21.46
C GLY A 17 0.26 -21.76 -21.53
N GLN A 18 -0.26 -21.31 -22.67
CA GLN A 18 -0.81 -19.96 -22.82
C GLN A 18 -2.05 -19.73 -21.98
N LYS A 19 -2.92 -20.74 -21.82
CA LYS A 19 -4.09 -20.69 -20.94
C LYS A 19 -3.69 -20.47 -19.49
N LYS A 20 -2.66 -21.16 -19.00
CA LYS A 20 -2.12 -20.92 -17.65
C LYS A 20 -1.68 -19.48 -17.45
N VAL A 21 -0.99 -18.90 -18.45
CA VAL A 21 -0.57 -17.48 -18.37
C VAL A 21 -1.77 -16.56 -18.41
N ALA A 22 -2.76 -16.83 -19.25
CA ALA A 22 -3.99 -16.05 -19.34
C ALA A 22 -4.80 -16.09 -18.03
N GLU A 23 -4.92 -17.25 -17.41
CA GLU A 23 -5.56 -17.42 -16.09
C GLU A 23 -4.80 -16.63 -15.01
N TYR A 24 -3.47 -16.69 -15.02
CA TYR A 24 -2.65 -15.91 -14.10
C TYR A 24 -2.87 -14.41 -14.29
N ILE A 25 -2.93 -13.92 -15.52
CA ILE A 25 -3.21 -12.50 -15.82
C ILE A 25 -4.56 -12.09 -15.23
N LEU A 26 -5.61 -12.90 -15.44
CA LEU A 26 -6.96 -12.60 -14.96
C LEU A 26 -7.08 -12.58 -13.43
N GLN A 27 -6.27 -13.37 -12.73
CA GLN A 27 -6.27 -13.47 -11.26
C GLN A 27 -5.30 -12.51 -10.60
N HIS A 28 -4.25 -12.08 -11.31
CA HIS A 28 -3.11 -11.34 -10.76
C HIS A 28 -2.66 -10.18 -11.66
N LEU A 29 -3.61 -9.36 -12.14
CA LEU A 29 -3.35 -8.22 -13.03
C LEU A 29 -2.24 -7.31 -12.51
N ASP A 30 -2.29 -6.95 -11.24
CA ASP A 30 -1.30 -6.09 -10.60
C ASP A 30 0.10 -6.73 -10.62
N SER A 31 0.20 -7.97 -10.16
CA SER A 31 1.49 -8.69 -10.13
C SER A 31 2.08 -8.86 -11.53
N PHE A 32 1.23 -9.19 -12.52
CA PHE A 32 1.66 -9.34 -13.91
C PHE A 32 2.19 -8.03 -14.49
N SER A 33 1.55 -6.91 -14.18
CA SER A 33 1.86 -5.60 -14.76
C SER A 33 3.27 -5.08 -14.40
N TYR A 34 3.84 -5.52 -13.27
CA TYR A 34 5.14 -5.05 -12.78
C TYR A 34 6.23 -6.14 -12.67
N SER A 35 5.87 -7.41 -12.89
CA SER A 35 6.82 -8.51 -12.79
C SER A 35 7.69 -8.63 -14.03
N THR A 36 8.94 -9.05 -13.83
CA THR A 36 9.83 -9.39 -14.95
C THR A 36 9.40 -10.69 -15.60
N LEU A 37 9.72 -10.86 -16.89
CA LEU A 37 9.43 -12.09 -17.64
C LEU A 37 9.98 -13.34 -16.94
N ALA A 38 11.21 -13.25 -16.41
CA ALA A 38 11.86 -14.33 -15.67
C ALA A 38 11.13 -14.70 -14.36
N LYS A 39 10.57 -13.67 -13.64
CA LYS A 39 9.79 -13.90 -12.44
C LYS A 39 8.46 -14.58 -12.78
N LEU A 40 7.74 -14.07 -13.77
CA LEU A 40 6.48 -14.65 -14.25
C LEU A 40 6.66 -16.10 -14.72
N SER A 41 7.74 -16.40 -15.46
CA SER A 41 8.08 -17.75 -15.91
C SER A 41 8.18 -18.74 -14.74
N LYS A 42 8.80 -18.35 -13.64
CA LYS A 42 8.92 -19.16 -12.43
C LYS A 42 7.59 -19.30 -11.69
N GLU A 43 6.86 -18.23 -11.49
CA GLU A 43 5.59 -18.22 -10.75
C GLU A 43 4.50 -19.03 -11.45
N ILE A 44 4.36 -18.87 -12.77
CA ILE A 44 3.36 -19.58 -13.57
C ILE A 44 3.80 -21.01 -13.93
N THR A 45 5.09 -21.31 -13.74
CA THR A 45 5.70 -22.60 -14.13
C THR A 45 5.54 -22.86 -15.64
N VAL A 46 5.92 -21.89 -16.45
CA VAL A 46 5.97 -21.96 -17.92
C VAL A 46 7.26 -21.32 -18.42
N SER A 47 7.65 -21.61 -19.68
CA SER A 47 8.82 -20.94 -20.27
C SER A 47 8.53 -19.47 -20.58
N GLU A 48 9.55 -18.62 -20.53
CA GLU A 48 9.46 -17.21 -20.97
C GLU A 48 8.89 -17.10 -22.40
N THR A 49 9.30 -18.01 -23.28
CA THR A 49 8.80 -18.10 -24.64
C THR A 49 7.29 -18.33 -24.70
N THR A 50 6.71 -19.06 -23.73
CA THR A 50 5.27 -19.29 -23.66
C THR A 50 4.52 -17.99 -23.34
N ILE A 51 5.06 -17.17 -22.45
CA ILE A 51 4.50 -15.86 -22.10
C ILE A 51 4.56 -14.91 -23.30
N ILE A 52 5.70 -14.87 -24.00
CA ILE A 52 5.87 -14.05 -25.22
C ILE A 52 4.90 -14.50 -26.32
N ARG A 53 4.74 -15.82 -26.51
CA ARG A 53 3.80 -16.37 -27.49
C ARG A 53 2.35 -16.03 -27.17
N LEU A 54 1.98 -15.94 -25.86
CA LEU A 54 0.65 -15.44 -25.50
C LEU A 54 0.46 -14.00 -25.97
N ALA A 55 1.45 -13.11 -25.77
CA ALA A 55 1.36 -11.73 -26.27
C ALA A 55 1.06 -11.67 -27.75
N TYR A 56 1.79 -12.45 -28.56
CA TYR A 56 1.53 -12.52 -30.00
C TYR A 56 0.14 -13.13 -30.35
N SER A 57 -0.30 -14.16 -29.61
CA SER A 57 -1.61 -14.76 -29.82
C SER A 57 -2.75 -13.82 -29.48
N LEU A 58 -2.54 -12.93 -28.52
CA LEU A 58 -3.50 -11.87 -28.17
C LEU A 58 -3.44 -10.67 -29.14
N GLY A 59 -2.44 -10.59 -30.03
CA GLY A 59 -2.31 -9.56 -31.06
C GLY A 59 -1.36 -8.42 -30.69
N PHE A 60 -0.55 -8.58 -29.65
CA PHE A 60 0.48 -7.60 -29.28
C PHE A 60 1.77 -7.86 -30.04
N GLU A 61 2.54 -6.80 -30.32
CA GLU A 61 3.83 -6.89 -30.98
C GLU A 61 4.96 -7.39 -30.04
N SER A 62 4.75 -7.33 -28.72
CA SER A 62 5.72 -7.76 -27.73
C SER A 62 5.09 -8.04 -26.36
N PHE A 63 5.82 -8.77 -25.50
CA PHE A 63 5.47 -8.88 -24.08
C PHE A 63 5.36 -7.52 -23.38
N SER A 64 6.29 -6.62 -23.67
CA SER A 64 6.29 -5.27 -23.07
C SER A 64 5.07 -4.45 -23.46
N GLU A 65 4.56 -4.61 -24.68
CA GLU A 65 3.32 -3.97 -25.12
C GLU A 65 2.11 -4.56 -24.40
N MET A 66 2.01 -5.90 -24.33
CA MET A 66 0.96 -6.57 -23.56
C MET A 66 0.99 -6.13 -22.10
N GLN A 67 2.16 -6.11 -21.47
CA GLN A 67 2.33 -5.67 -20.09
C GLN A 67 1.92 -4.20 -19.89
N ARG A 68 2.29 -3.32 -20.83
CA ARG A 68 1.87 -1.91 -20.81
C ARG A 68 0.35 -1.77 -20.98
N THR A 69 -0.29 -2.61 -21.77
CA THR A 69 -1.75 -2.63 -21.90
C THR A 69 -2.40 -3.04 -20.59
N VAL A 70 -1.89 -4.08 -19.92
CA VAL A 70 -2.35 -4.45 -18.58
C VAL A 70 -2.14 -3.32 -17.58
N GLN A 71 -0.98 -2.65 -17.62
CA GLN A 71 -0.73 -1.45 -16.81
C GLN A 71 -1.75 -0.35 -17.09
N ASN A 72 -2.02 -0.09 -18.36
CA ASN A 72 -3.00 0.92 -18.76
C ASN A 72 -4.43 0.53 -18.39
N ASP A 73 -4.78 -0.75 -18.43
CA ASP A 73 -6.10 -1.23 -18.00
C ASP A 73 -6.28 -1.07 -16.48
N ILE A 74 -5.23 -1.29 -15.69
CA ILE A 74 -5.20 -0.99 -14.26
C ILE A 74 -5.19 0.54 -14.04
N LEU A 75 -4.53 1.30 -14.91
CA LEU A 75 -4.41 2.75 -14.85
C LEU A 75 -5.54 3.48 -15.56
N SER A 76 -6.26 2.80 -16.45
CA SER A 76 -7.44 3.42 -17.05
C SER A 76 -8.36 3.77 -15.89
N ILE A 77 -8.34 5.04 -15.55
CA ILE A 77 -9.44 5.66 -14.83
C ILE A 77 -10.67 5.08 -15.51
N PRO A 78 -11.56 4.39 -14.79
CA PRO A 78 -12.85 4.14 -15.37
C PRO A 78 -13.29 5.53 -15.82
N THR A 79 -13.19 5.82 -17.13
CA THR A 79 -14.07 6.86 -17.67
C THR A 79 -15.40 6.36 -17.19
N ALA A 80 -15.96 7.07 -16.20
CA ALA A 80 -17.31 6.80 -15.81
C ALA A 80 -18.10 6.68 -17.12
N THR A 81 -18.21 5.46 -17.64
CA THR A 81 -19.43 5.07 -18.29
C THR A 81 -20.35 5.21 -17.10
N ALA A 82 -20.91 6.42 -17.00
CA ALA A 82 -22.05 6.64 -16.17
C ALA A 82 -22.95 5.45 -16.49
N ASP A 83 -22.88 4.45 -15.65
CA ASP A 83 -23.97 3.53 -15.51
C ASP A 83 -25.01 4.45 -14.88
N ASP A 84 -25.78 5.12 -15.78
CA ASP A 84 -26.89 6.02 -15.41
C ASP A 84 -27.94 5.31 -14.54
N THR A 85 -27.70 4.04 -14.20
CA THR A 85 -28.55 3.25 -13.30
C THR A 85 -28.28 3.49 -11.82
N LEU A 86 -27.23 4.28 -11.43
CA LEU A 86 -26.94 4.63 -10.03
C LEU A 86 -27.52 5.98 -9.60
N ASP A 87 -28.18 6.73 -10.47
CA ASP A 87 -28.78 8.01 -10.12
C ASP A 87 -30.20 7.86 -9.55
N ASN A 88 -30.32 7.05 -8.48
CA ASN A 88 -31.54 7.05 -7.65
C ASN A 88 -31.49 8.12 -6.52
N GLY A 89 -30.76 9.22 -6.70
CA GLY A 89 -30.68 10.29 -5.70
C GLY A 89 -29.77 10.00 -4.50
N ASN A 90 -29.08 8.84 -4.46
CA ASN A 90 -28.27 8.39 -3.31
C ASN A 90 -26.78 8.21 -3.66
N PHE A 91 -26.25 8.96 -4.63
CA PHE A 91 -24.87 8.81 -5.11
C PHE A 91 -23.81 8.73 -3.97
N TYR A 92 -23.83 9.71 -3.05
CA TYR A 92 -22.88 9.73 -1.93
C TYR A 92 -23.06 8.55 -0.98
N GLN A 93 -24.30 8.15 -0.71
CA GLN A 93 -24.61 7.02 0.15
C GLN A 93 -24.12 5.70 -0.47
N ASN A 94 -24.21 5.54 -1.78
CA ASN A 94 -23.72 4.36 -2.49
C ASN A 94 -22.20 4.24 -2.40
N ILE A 95 -21.45 5.35 -2.54
CA ILE A 95 -20.00 5.38 -2.36
C ILE A 95 -19.64 4.99 -0.92
N ILE A 96 -20.32 5.59 0.07
CA ILE A 96 -20.08 5.29 1.50
C ILE A 96 -20.40 3.82 1.80
N ALA A 97 -21.50 3.28 1.27
CA ALA A 97 -21.87 1.88 1.46
C ALA A 97 -20.82 0.91 0.88
N LYS A 98 -20.26 1.24 -0.27
CA LYS A 98 -19.16 0.47 -0.89
C LYS A 98 -17.92 0.46 0.01
N GLU A 99 -17.51 1.61 0.55
CA GLU A 99 -16.37 1.70 1.47
C GLU A 99 -16.62 0.93 2.79
N LEU A 100 -17.84 1.04 3.35
CA LEU A 100 -18.23 0.28 4.55
C LEU A 100 -18.15 -1.23 4.33
N HIS A 101 -18.66 -1.71 3.19
CA HIS A 101 -18.56 -3.13 2.84
C HIS A 101 -17.11 -3.62 2.71
N SER A 102 -16.26 -2.82 2.07
CA SER A 102 -14.82 -3.12 1.99
C SER A 102 -14.17 -3.18 3.37
N MET A 103 -14.51 -2.24 4.26
CA MET A 103 -14.00 -2.23 5.64
C MET A 103 -14.43 -3.47 6.42
N GLU A 104 -15.70 -3.87 6.33
CA GLU A 104 -16.22 -5.08 6.99
C GLU A 104 -15.50 -6.33 6.48
N ASN A 105 -15.36 -6.47 5.16
CA ASN A 105 -14.66 -7.59 4.56
C ASN A 105 -13.20 -7.64 5.01
N TRP A 106 -12.46 -6.53 4.89
CA TRP A 106 -11.08 -6.44 5.32
C TRP A 106 -10.92 -6.74 6.82
N ALA A 107 -11.76 -6.15 7.68
CA ALA A 107 -11.70 -6.34 9.13
C ALA A 107 -11.89 -7.82 9.54
N SER A 108 -12.71 -8.58 8.79
CA SER A 108 -12.93 -10.01 9.06
C SER A 108 -11.70 -10.89 8.81
N HIS A 109 -10.73 -10.39 8.04
CA HIS A 109 -9.49 -11.10 7.70
C HIS A 109 -8.26 -10.54 8.45
N LEU A 110 -8.44 -9.51 9.30
CA LEU A 110 -7.34 -8.88 10.02
C LEU A 110 -6.78 -9.80 11.10
N SER A 111 -5.49 -10.08 11.03
CA SER A 111 -4.78 -10.89 12.01
C SER A 111 -4.47 -10.06 13.26
N GLN A 112 -4.97 -10.50 14.41
CA GLN A 112 -4.67 -9.86 15.71
C GLN A 112 -3.17 -9.92 16.04
N ASP A 113 -2.53 -11.06 15.74
CA ASP A 113 -1.10 -11.27 16.02
C ASP A 113 -0.22 -10.34 15.18
N ASP A 114 -0.56 -10.14 13.90
CA ASP A 114 0.17 -9.23 13.01
C ASP A 114 0.04 -7.79 13.49
N MET A 115 -1.14 -7.40 13.95
CA MET A 115 -1.39 -6.08 14.53
C MET A 115 -0.61 -5.86 15.82
N ASP A 116 -0.57 -6.84 16.70
CA ASP A 116 0.18 -6.78 17.96
C ASP A 116 1.70 -6.72 17.70
N GLN A 117 2.19 -7.36 16.65
CA GLN A 117 3.58 -7.24 16.23
C GLN A 117 3.93 -5.83 15.74
N ILE A 118 3.10 -5.21 14.88
CA ILE A 118 3.30 -3.80 14.44
C ILE A 118 3.38 -2.89 15.65
N VAL A 119 2.44 -2.99 16.58
CA VAL A 119 2.41 -2.19 17.81
C VAL A 119 3.69 -2.40 18.62
N THR A 120 4.15 -3.65 18.76
CA THR A 120 5.37 -3.99 19.48
C THR A 120 6.60 -3.35 18.85
N TYR A 121 6.78 -3.47 17.55
CA TYR A 121 7.89 -2.80 16.84
C TYR A 121 7.85 -1.29 17.01
N LEU A 122 6.68 -0.66 16.79
CA LEU A 122 6.54 0.79 16.91
C LEU A 122 6.81 1.29 18.33
N THR A 123 6.37 0.58 19.35
CA THR A 123 6.54 1.02 20.74
C THR A 123 7.94 0.79 21.32
N ASN A 124 8.67 -0.19 20.79
CA ASN A 124 10.01 -0.52 21.27
C ASN A 124 11.11 0.23 20.52
N ALA A 125 10.81 0.76 19.33
CA ALA A 125 11.77 1.55 18.56
C ALA A 125 12.19 2.83 19.29
N LYS A 126 13.49 3.15 19.24
CA LYS A 126 13.98 4.47 19.69
C LYS A 126 13.74 5.55 18.66
N LYS A 127 13.75 5.21 17.38
CA LYS A 127 13.52 6.12 16.24
C LYS A 127 12.53 5.49 15.26
N ARG A 128 11.62 6.31 14.74
CA ARG A 128 10.62 5.91 13.75
C ARG A 128 10.70 6.79 12.52
N LEU A 129 10.75 6.17 11.35
CA LEU A 129 10.70 6.84 10.06
C LEU A 129 9.45 6.37 9.33
N ILE A 130 8.54 7.29 9.05
CA ILE A 130 7.29 6.97 8.34
C ILE A 130 7.47 7.37 6.89
N VAL A 131 7.39 6.40 5.99
CA VAL A 131 7.71 6.56 4.57
C VAL A 131 6.48 6.28 3.73
N GLY A 132 6.04 7.29 3.02
CA GLY A 132 4.99 7.20 2.01
C GLY A 132 5.27 8.19 0.89
N ALA A 133 5.00 7.81 -0.35
CA ALA A 133 5.23 8.68 -1.50
C ALA A 133 3.92 8.97 -2.24
N ARG A 134 3.86 10.14 -2.93
CA ARG A 134 2.68 10.58 -3.68
C ARG A 134 1.42 10.63 -2.78
N SER A 135 0.32 9.96 -3.15
CA SER A 135 -0.91 9.93 -2.34
C SER A 135 -0.71 9.29 -0.96
N SER A 136 0.19 8.30 -0.83
CA SER A 136 0.50 7.69 0.47
C SER A 136 1.23 8.63 1.44
N TYR A 137 1.77 9.75 0.96
CA TYR A 137 2.42 10.73 1.83
C TYR A 137 1.43 11.38 2.81
N SER A 138 0.20 11.67 2.39
CA SER A 138 -0.83 12.21 3.29
C SER A 138 -1.12 11.28 4.47
N ALA A 139 -1.22 9.98 4.19
CA ALA A 139 -1.41 8.96 5.21
C ALA A 139 -0.17 8.80 6.11
N ALA A 140 1.03 8.87 5.52
CA ALA A 140 2.29 8.87 6.27
C ALA A 140 2.41 10.08 7.21
N LEU A 141 2.03 11.26 6.74
CA LEU A 141 2.03 12.49 7.53
C LEU A 141 1.08 12.38 8.72
N TRP A 142 -0.15 11.91 8.49
CA TRP A 142 -1.13 11.74 9.54
C TRP A 142 -0.66 10.75 10.61
N MET A 143 -0.23 9.55 10.20
CA MET A 143 0.26 8.53 11.13
C MET A 143 1.53 8.97 11.86
N GLY A 144 2.46 9.61 11.15
CA GLY A 144 3.70 10.10 11.73
C GLY A 144 3.49 11.20 12.77
N THR A 145 2.53 12.09 12.53
CA THR A 145 2.12 13.13 13.49
C THR A 145 1.59 12.49 14.76
N LEU A 146 0.66 11.54 14.68
CA LEU A 146 0.11 10.85 15.84
C LEU A 146 1.18 10.07 16.61
N LEU A 147 2.02 9.30 15.90
CA LEU A 147 3.09 8.56 16.55
C LEU A 147 4.11 9.49 17.23
N ASN A 148 4.40 10.65 16.65
CA ASN A 148 5.28 11.63 17.27
C ASN A 148 4.67 12.25 18.52
N GLN A 149 3.37 12.55 18.52
CA GLN A 149 2.67 13.03 19.72
C GLN A 149 2.68 11.97 20.84
N LEU A 150 2.44 10.71 20.51
CA LEU A 150 2.32 9.62 21.51
C LEU A 150 3.66 9.11 21.99
N LEU A 151 4.63 8.91 21.11
CA LEU A 151 5.87 8.18 21.38
C LEU A 151 7.14 9.06 21.23
N GLY A 152 7.06 10.21 20.58
CA GLY A 152 8.23 11.03 20.22
C GLY A 152 9.10 10.38 19.14
N ASN A 153 10.22 11.05 18.82
CA ASN A 153 11.26 10.54 17.92
C ASN A 153 10.73 9.88 16.64
N THR A 154 9.69 10.48 16.07
CA THR A 154 9.07 10.02 14.81
C THR A 154 9.24 11.11 13.76
N LYS A 155 9.77 10.72 12.59
CA LYS A 155 9.93 11.61 11.44
C LYS A 155 9.14 11.06 10.26
N VAL A 156 8.45 11.94 9.58
CA VAL A 156 7.82 11.63 8.28
C VAL A 156 8.82 11.97 7.20
N VAL A 157 9.06 11.03 6.30
CA VAL A 157 10.07 11.18 5.25
C VAL A 157 9.37 11.60 3.96
N HIS A 158 9.76 12.74 3.43
CA HIS A 158 9.23 13.31 2.19
C HIS A 158 10.25 13.26 1.06
N GLU A 159 9.80 12.90 -0.15
CA GLU A 159 10.65 12.70 -1.32
C GLU A 159 11.43 13.98 -1.73
N PHE A 160 10.88 15.18 -1.50
CA PHE A 160 11.38 16.43 -2.08
C PHE A 160 11.84 17.49 -1.09
N TYR A 161 11.54 17.40 0.21
CA TYR A 161 11.63 18.56 1.09
C TYR A 161 12.46 18.40 2.35
N ASP A 162 12.98 17.21 2.64
CA ASP A 162 13.62 16.98 3.92
C ASP A 162 15.06 16.50 3.81
N PRO A 163 15.85 16.70 4.87
CA PRO A 163 17.14 16.07 5.07
C PRO A 163 16.96 14.55 5.28
N HIS A 164 16.16 13.91 4.42
CA HIS A 164 15.77 12.52 4.58
C HIS A 164 16.95 11.55 4.47
N PHE A 165 18.02 11.94 3.78
CA PHE A 165 19.23 11.13 3.72
C PHE A 165 20.01 11.16 5.02
N GLU A 166 19.99 12.28 5.76
CA GLU A 166 20.59 12.40 7.07
C GLU A 166 19.94 11.45 8.08
N TYR A 167 18.64 11.20 7.97
CA TYR A 167 17.98 10.22 8.83
C TYR A 167 18.49 8.79 8.62
N LEU A 168 18.99 8.46 7.42
CA LEU A 168 19.58 7.16 7.12
C LEU A 168 20.96 6.98 7.75
N THR A 169 21.74 8.07 7.89
CA THR A 169 23.05 8.00 8.55
C THR A 169 22.96 7.63 10.02
N GLU A 170 21.81 7.92 10.63
CA GLU A 170 21.52 7.63 12.04
C GLU A 170 20.66 6.36 12.20
N ALA A 171 20.33 5.66 11.11
CA ALA A 171 19.54 4.43 11.17
C ALA A 171 20.36 3.30 11.81
N SER A 172 19.71 2.48 12.63
CA SER A 172 20.31 1.39 13.38
C SER A 172 19.26 0.31 13.68
N GLU A 173 19.63 -0.71 14.42
CA GLU A 173 18.70 -1.75 14.91
C GLU A 173 17.57 -1.20 15.81
N ASP A 174 17.77 -0.05 16.42
CA ASP A 174 16.77 0.67 17.20
C ASP A 174 15.80 1.52 16.35
N THR A 175 16.00 1.54 15.02
CA THR A 175 15.18 2.31 14.08
C THR A 175 14.14 1.39 13.42
N VAL A 176 12.90 1.87 13.38
CA VAL A 176 11.81 1.23 12.63
C VAL A 176 11.39 2.16 11.50
N VAL A 177 11.31 1.61 10.30
CA VAL A 177 10.69 2.26 9.13
C VAL A 177 9.30 1.69 8.94
N LEU A 178 8.27 2.53 9.01
CA LEU A 178 6.91 2.18 8.58
C LEU A 178 6.74 2.62 7.13
N LEU A 179 6.74 1.66 6.23
CA LEU A 179 6.62 1.86 4.78
C LEU A 179 5.17 1.69 4.34
N LEU A 180 4.58 2.74 3.78
CA LEU A 180 3.26 2.73 3.14
C LEU A 180 3.44 2.65 1.63
N SER A 181 3.14 1.50 1.04
CA SER A 181 3.42 1.25 -0.37
C SER A 181 2.30 0.44 -1.03
N PHE A 182 1.58 1.06 -1.94
CA PHE A 182 0.41 0.50 -2.62
C PHE A 182 0.62 0.45 -4.13
N ALA A 183 -0.29 -0.20 -4.85
CA ALA A 183 -0.22 -0.40 -6.30
C ALA A 183 0.22 0.86 -7.05
N ARG A 184 1.02 0.67 -8.12
CA ARG A 184 1.92 1.64 -8.75
C ARG A 184 3.11 1.99 -7.83
N TYR A 185 3.53 1.01 -7.04
CA TYR A 185 4.62 1.05 -6.06
C TYR A 185 5.76 2.00 -6.44
N THR A 186 5.99 3.03 -5.61
CA THR A 186 6.97 4.07 -5.90
C THR A 186 8.39 3.54 -5.65
N LYS A 187 9.23 3.57 -6.67
CA LYS A 187 10.62 3.09 -6.57
C LYS A 187 11.43 3.80 -5.49
N TRP A 188 11.17 5.11 -5.32
CA TRP A 188 11.86 5.91 -4.32
C TRP A 188 11.64 5.41 -2.90
N SER A 189 10.39 5.23 -2.47
CA SER A 189 10.06 4.76 -1.11
C SER A 189 10.60 3.36 -0.82
N LEU A 190 10.53 2.45 -1.82
CA LEU A 190 11.13 1.11 -1.72
C LEU A 190 12.65 1.17 -1.60
N LYS A 191 13.30 2.03 -2.39
CA LYS A 191 14.75 2.22 -2.33
C LYS A 191 15.17 2.82 -0.99
N TYR A 192 14.43 3.81 -0.49
CA TYR A 192 14.68 4.40 0.82
C TYR A 192 14.61 3.36 1.93
N ALA A 193 13.54 2.55 1.97
CA ALA A 193 13.39 1.47 2.95
C ALA A 193 14.50 0.41 2.83
N GLN A 194 14.90 0.05 1.59
CA GLN A 194 16.01 -0.88 1.38
C GLN A 194 17.34 -0.33 1.93
N VAL A 195 17.61 0.96 1.73
CA VAL A 195 18.83 1.58 2.26
C VAL A 195 18.77 1.63 3.79
N ALA A 196 17.64 2.02 4.38
CA ALA A 196 17.45 1.98 5.83
C ALA A 196 17.68 0.57 6.41
N LYS A 197 17.17 -0.47 5.73
CA LYS A 197 17.39 -1.87 6.12
C LYS A 197 18.87 -2.25 6.09
N ASN A 198 19.61 -1.81 5.09
CA ASN A 198 21.05 -2.04 5.00
C ASN A 198 21.84 -1.35 6.11
N HIS A 199 21.29 -0.29 6.72
CA HIS A 199 21.82 0.39 7.91
C HIS A 199 21.30 -0.21 9.23
N GLY A 200 20.61 -1.34 9.18
CA GLY A 200 20.15 -2.08 10.36
C GLY A 200 18.72 -1.81 10.79
N ALA A 201 18.01 -0.86 10.17
CA ALA A 201 16.63 -0.56 10.52
C ALA A 201 15.69 -1.74 10.24
N LYS A 202 14.68 -1.91 11.09
CA LYS A 202 13.58 -2.84 10.86
C LYS A 202 12.53 -2.23 9.95
N ILE A 203 12.06 -2.96 8.97
CA ILE A 203 11.07 -2.52 8.01
C ILE A 203 9.72 -3.15 8.33
N LEU A 204 8.75 -2.30 8.67
CA LEU A 204 7.33 -2.65 8.71
C LEU A 204 6.68 -2.15 7.45
N ALA A 205 5.90 -2.97 6.76
CA ALA A 205 5.17 -2.54 5.58
C ALA A 205 3.67 -2.63 5.78
N ILE A 206 2.95 -1.60 5.35
CA ILE A 206 1.52 -1.68 5.09
C ILE A 206 1.34 -1.55 3.59
N THR A 207 0.74 -2.57 3.00
CA THR A 207 0.62 -2.70 1.54
C THR A 207 -0.72 -3.34 1.15
N ASP A 208 -1.01 -3.40 -0.12
CA ASP A 208 -2.26 -3.91 -0.69
C ASP A 208 -2.18 -5.39 -1.15
N SER A 209 -0.97 -5.97 -1.21
CA SER A 209 -0.81 -7.33 -1.74
C SER A 209 0.44 -8.03 -1.19
N ILE A 210 0.34 -9.35 -1.01
CA ILE A 210 1.49 -10.22 -0.72
C ILE A 210 2.52 -10.25 -1.87
N SER A 211 2.12 -9.91 -3.08
CA SER A 211 3.01 -9.80 -4.24
C SER A 211 3.68 -8.41 -4.36
N SER A 212 3.36 -7.49 -3.48
CA SER A 212 3.97 -6.17 -3.41
C SER A 212 5.48 -6.27 -3.18
N PRO A 213 6.29 -5.42 -3.82
CA PRO A 213 7.72 -5.31 -3.49
C PRO A 213 7.98 -4.94 -2.04
N ALA A 214 7.06 -4.19 -1.41
CA ALA A 214 7.15 -3.81 -0.01
C ALA A 214 6.99 -5.02 0.93
N TRP A 215 6.09 -5.97 0.59
CA TRP A 215 5.93 -7.22 1.32
C TRP A 215 7.24 -8.02 1.38
N SER A 216 7.90 -8.19 0.24
CA SER A 216 9.15 -8.93 0.14
C SER A 216 10.32 -8.26 0.85
N LEU A 217 10.28 -6.94 1.01
CA LEU A 217 11.32 -6.14 1.66
C LEU A 217 11.16 -6.13 3.19
N ALA A 218 9.94 -6.21 3.70
CA ALA A 218 9.62 -6.01 5.09
C ALA A 218 10.14 -7.14 6.00
N ASP A 219 10.45 -6.79 7.26
CA ASP A 219 10.65 -7.75 8.34
C ASP A 219 9.30 -8.19 8.90
N HIS A 220 8.28 -7.33 8.83
CA HIS A 220 6.89 -7.64 9.11
C HIS A 220 5.98 -6.79 8.22
N ALA A 221 4.89 -7.36 7.72
CA ALA A 221 3.98 -6.68 6.82
C ALA A 221 2.52 -7.02 7.10
N VAL A 222 1.65 -6.02 6.88
CA VAL A 222 0.18 -6.17 6.95
C VAL A 222 -0.44 -5.70 5.65
N ILE A 223 -1.48 -6.41 5.24
CA ILE A 223 -2.29 -6.05 4.09
C ILE A 223 -3.47 -5.18 4.55
N THR A 224 -3.69 -4.08 3.86
CA THR A 224 -4.91 -3.30 3.94
C THR A 224 -5.58 -3.22 2.57
N GLU A 225 -6.89 -3.21 2.56
CA GLU A 225 -7.63 -3.03 1.32
C GLU A 225 -7.54 -1.57 0.86
N ILE A 226 -7.22 -1.38 -0.41
CA ILE A 226 -7.16 -0.09 -1.06
C ILE A 226 -8.10 -0.11 -2.26
N ASN A 227 -9.25 0.53 -2.11
CA ASN A 227 -10.17 0.70 -3.21
C ASN A 227 -9.72 1.84 -4.13
N LEU A 228 -10.07 1.73 -5.41
CA LEU A 228 -10.02 2.87 -6.29
C LEU A 228 -11.36 3.62 -6.21
N ASN A 229 -11.28 4.93 -5.98
CA ASN A 229 -12.47 5.78 -6.08
C ASN A 229 -12.91 5.95 -7.55
N GLU A 230 -14.02 6.63 -7.78
CA GLU A 230 -14.59 6.85 -9.12
C GLU A 230 -13.64 7.54 -10.09
N MET A 231 -12.63 8.25 -9.59
CA MET A 231 -11.58 8.91 -10.37
C MET A 231 -10.33 8.04 -10.55
N GLY A 232 -10.33 6.79 -10.07
CA GLY A 232 -9.18 5.89 -10.13
C GLY A 232 -8.04 6.23 -9.15
N PHE A 233 -8.32 7.03 -8.11
CA PHE A 233 -7.38 7.27 -7.03
C PHE A 233 -7.61 6.33 -5.85
N ASN A 234 -6.55 6.05 -5.10
CA ASN A 234 -6.63 5.22 -3.91
C ASN A 234 -7.56 5.84 -2.87
N SER A 235 -8.53 5.07 -2.40
CA SER A 235 -9.27 5.33 -1.17
C SER A 235 -8.49 4.75 0.00
N PHE A 236 -8.29 5.54 1.05
CA PHE A 236 -7.52 5.13 2.23
C PHE A 236 -8.41 4.87 3.46
N SER A 237 -9.70 4.62 3.27
CA SER A 237 -10.65 4.41 4.36
C SER A 237 -10.21 3.26 5.29
N CYS A 238 -9.91 2.08 4.75
CA CYS A 238 -9.39 0.95 5.54
C CYS A 238 -8.03 1.27 6.18
N LEU A 239 -7.14 2.00 5.48
CA LEU A 239 -5.84 2.37 6.01
C LEU A 239 -5.95 3.29 7.23
N TYR A 240 -6.84 4.28 7.21
CA TYR A 240 -7.05 5.15 8.38
C TYR A 240 -7.69 4.39 9.54
N CYS A 241 -8.64 3.48 9.28
CA CYS A 241 -9.16 2.59 10.32
C CYS A 241 -8.08 1.70 10.94
N LEU A 242 -7.15 1.19 10.11
CA LEU A 242 -5.99 0.44 10.58
C LEU A 242 -5.10 1.30 11.51
N PHE A 243 -4.83 2.54 11.12
CA PHE A 243 -4.03 3.46 11.92
C PHE A 243 -4.68 3.78 13.26
N ASP A 244 -5.99 4.06 13.28
CA ASP A 244 -6.73 4.30 14.53
C ASP A 244 -6.65 3.10 15.46
N SER A 245 -6.75 1.89 14.90
CA SER A 245 -6.62 0.64 15.68
C SER A 245 -5.22 0.48 16.29
N ILE A 246 -4.16 0.77 15.53
CA ILE A 246 -2.77 0.76 16.01
C ILE A 246 -2.59 1.80 17.13
N VAL A 247 -3.03 3.03 16.90
CA VAL A 247 -2.93 4.13 17.87
C VAL A 247 -3.68 3.81 19.17
N ALA A 248 -4.90 3.29 19.06
CA ALA A 248 -5.69 2.87 20.22
C ALA A 248 -4.98 1.78 21.05
N LYS A 249 -4.37 0.80 20.38
CA LYS A 249 -3.61 -0.26 21.06
C LYS A 249 -2.33 0.28 21.69
N ILE A 250 -1.59 1.16 21.02
CA ILE A 250 -0.41 1.85 21.57
C ILE A 250 -0.79 2.60 22.85
N ARG A 251 -1.86 3.42 22.79
CA ARG A 251 -2.35 4.18 23.93
C ARG A 251 -2.70 3.28 25.11
N LYS A 252 -3.34 2.15 24.85
CA LYS A 252 -3.70 1.17 25.88
C LYS A 252 -2.45 0.54 26.51
N SER A 253 -1.44 0.19 25.71
CA SER A 253 -0.23 -0.51 26.17
C SER A 253 0.76 0.39 26.94
N LYS A 254 0.81 1.69 26.64
CA LYS A 254 1.75 2.67 27.21
C LYS A 254 1.04 3.80 27.96
N CYS A 255 -0.12 3.54 28.54
CA CYS A 255 -1.05 4.54 29.10
C CYS A 255 -0.35 5.63 29.96
N LYS A 256 0.48 5.23 30.92
CA LYS A 256 1.12 6.20 31.85
C LYS A 256 2.08 7.15 31.12
N SER A 257 3.02 6.62 30.36
CA SER A 257 4.04 7.46 29.66
C SER A 257 3.40 8.36 28.60
N ILE A 258 2.38 7.86 27.91
CA ILE A 258 1.63 8.65 26.93
C ILE A 258 0.84 9.75 27.62
N SER A 259 0.17 9.47 28.73
CA SER A 259 -0.60 10.49 29.47
C SER A 259 0.29 11.62 29.96
N THR A 260 1.47 11.32 30.50
CA THR A 260 2.44 12.36 30.89
C THR A 260 2.85 13.20 29.68
N ARG A 261 3.25 12.56 28.59
CA ARG A 261 3.67 13.26 27.37
C ARG A 261 2.58 14.14 26.77
N LEU A 262 1.34 13.67 26.75
CA LEU A 262 0.21 14.47 26.24
C LEU A 262 -0.09 15.65 27.17
N HIS A 263 0.05 15.48 28.48
CA HIS A 263 -0.08 16.58 29.45
C HIS A 263 0.99 17.65 29.20
N ASP A 264 2.26 17.26 29.05
CA ASP A 264 3.35 18.19 28.73
C ASP A 264 3.11 18.96 27.42
N LEU A 265 2.49 18.31 26.42
CA LEU A 265 2.11 18.96 25.17
C LEU A 265 0.96 19.94 25.34
N GLU A 266 -0.06 19.62 26.14
CA GLU A 266 -1.17 20.51 26.45
C GLU A 266 -0.72 21.77 27.18
N GLU A 267 0.24 21.66 28.10
CA GLU A 267 0.86 22.84 28.76
C GLU A 267 1.50 23.76 27.70
N LEU A 268 2.27 23.19 26.75
CA LEU A 268 2.86 23.97 25.68
C LEU A 268 1.81 24.61 24.76
N TYR A 269 0.73 23.89 24.44
CA TYR A 269 -0.36 24.43 23.60
C TYR A 269 -1.05 25.60 24.30
N SER A 270 -1.23 25.51 25.62
CA SER A 270 -1.76 26.60 26.43
C SER A 270 -0.82 27.81 26.46
N ASP A 271 0.49 27.59 26.61
CA ASP A 271 1.48 28.68 26.59
C ASP A 271 1.52 29.42 25.25
N PHE A 272 1.20 28.73 24.16
CA PHE A 272 1.11 29.32 22.82
C PHE A 272 -0.26 29.89 22.45
N ASP A 273 -1.27 29.77 23.36
CA ASP A 273 -2.66 30.16 23.07
C ASP A 273 -3.17 29.54 21.76
N LEU A 274 -2.87 28.22 21.58
CA LEU A 274 -3.01 27.55 20.28
C LEU A 274 -4.47 27.26 19.90
N PHE A 275 -5.37 27.12 20.88
CA PHE A 275 -6.78 26.77 20.66
C PHE A 275 -7.71 27.84 21.19
N TYR A 276 -8.82 28.05 20.49
CA TYR A 276 -9.95 28.80 21.05
C TYR A 276 -10.62 27.94 22.12
N GLU A 277 -10.75 28.45 23.33
CA GLU A 277 -11.56 27.86 24.40
C GLU A 277 -13.00 28.28 24.28
#